data_073f4609c3ed5b69d6d78802c26e1eab
#
_entry.id   073f4609c3ed5b69d6d78802c26e1eab
#
_cell.length_a   1.000
_cell.length_b   1.000
_cell.length_c   1.000
_cell.angle_alpha   90.00
_cell.angle_beta   90.00
_cell.angle_gamma   90.00
#
_symmetry.space_group_name_H-M   'P 1'
#
loop_
_entity.id
_entity.type
_entity.pdbx_description
1 polymer ?
#
loop_
_entity_poly.entity_id
_entity_poly.type
_entity_poly.pdbx_seq_one_letter_code
_entity_poly.pdbx_strand_id
1 'polypeptide(L)'
;EMLRKGEAAVRTALRELPQDAHNAPDEVLYRLAEERGLNPEMVVSIARKLGWENLSVRVGFAADMAARNAERTKAAAKGKEKGHIFQTNFPPTRQDYYSDTSQTEFSAVVLDCKPLTKAQTDSLNLSSEVVEPPTHYVVLDSTLFYPEGGGQLGDQGSLGTVRVVDTRIESGVIYHLTNSSVEEGDITGKIDWERRRQLMDHHTAVHIVGGSARAILGPHIWQAGSNKGGRYARIDLTHYSRLSR
;
A
#
# COMPACT_ATOMS: atom_id res chain seq x y z
N GLU A 1 17.69 21.20 -9.47
CA GLU A 1 18.76 20.81 -8.53
C GLU A 1 19.00 19.28 -8.53
N MET A 2 17.96 18.47 -8.42
CA MET A 2 18.05 16.99 -8.41
C MET A 2 18.69 16.43 -9.69
N LEU A 3 18.32 16.94 -10.88
CA LEU A 3 18.89 16.50 -12.16
C LEU A 3 20.39 16.84 -12.28
N ARG A 4 20.83 18.02 -11.80
CA ARG A 4 22.26 18.40 -11.84
C ARG A 4 23.09 17.53 -10.91
N LYS A 5 22.58 17.22 -9.71
CA LYS A 5 23.24 16.29 -8.77
C LYS A 5 23.24 14.86 -9.30
N GLY A 6 22.16 14.44 -9.98
CA GLY A 6 22.04 13.15 -10.64
C GLY A 6 23.03 12.99 -11.80
N GLU A 7 23.17 14.02 -12.67
CA GLU A 7 24.14 14.01 -13.76
C GLU A 7 25.58 13.91 -13.26
N ALA A 8 25.94 14.62 -12.21
CA ALA A 8 27.27 14.53 -11.60
C ALA A 8 27.56 13.13 -11.04
N ALA A 9 26.55 12.49 -10.40
CA ALA A 9 26.68 11.14 -9.87
C ALA A 9 26.85 10.10 -10.98
N VAL A 10 26.07 10.20 -12.06
CA VAL A 10 26.19 9.33 -13.23
C VAL A 10 27.56 9.53 -13.90
N ARG A 11 27.98 10.77 -14.10
CA ARG A 11 29.30 11.10 -14.69
C ARG A 11 30.45 10.49 -13.87
N THR A 12 30.35 10.51 -12.55
CA THR A 12 31.36 9.87 -11.68
C THR A 12 31.33 8.36 -11.82
N ALA A 13 30.16 7.75 -11.83
CA ALA A 13 30.02 6.29 -11.99
C ALA A 13 30.50 5.79 -13.37
N LEU A 14 30.27 6.58 -14.42
CA LEU A 14 30.72 6.22 -15.80
C LEU A 14 32.24 6.29 -15.95
N ARG A 15 32.97 7.08 -15.13
CA ARG A 15 34.45 7.14 -15.19
C ARG A 15 35.12 5.81 -14.81
N GLU A 16 34.44 4.98 -14.06
CA GLU A 16 34.92 3.68 -13.59
C GLU A 16 34.65 2.57 -14.61
N LEU A 17 33.93 2.85 -15.72
CA LEU A 17 33.53 1.88 -16.71
C LEU A 17 34.48 1.90 -17.94
N PRO A 18 34.72 0.73 -18.59
CA PRO A 18 35.36 0.68 -19.88
C PRO A 18 34.56 1.48 -20.93
N GLN A 19 35.26 2.21 -21.81
CA GLN A 19 34.58 3.06 -22.80
C GLN A 19 33.74 2.28 -23.83
N ASP A 20 33.94 0.98 -23.94
CA ASP A 20 33.22 0.06 -24.81
C ASP A 20 32.10 -0.71 -24.07
N ALA A 21 31.78 -0.33 -22.84
CA ALA A 21 30.73 -0.99 -22.07
C ALA A 21 29.37 -0.83 -22.74
N HIS A 22 28.73 -1.95 -23.08
CA HIS A 22 27.37 -1.99 -23.64
C HIS A 22 26.28 -2.06 -22.56
N ASN A 23 26.60 -2.58 -21.38
CA ASN A 23 25.65 -2.66 -20.25
C ASN A 23 26.21 -1.93 -19.03
N ALA A 24 25.37 -1.14 -18.41
CA ALA A 24 25.68 -0.58 -17.10
C ALA A 24 25.73 -1.71 -16.05
N PRO A 25 26.80 -1.80 -15.23
CA PRO A 25 26.87 -2.79 -14.16
C PRO A 25 25.71 -2.68 -13.18
N ASP A 26 25.14 -3.80 -12.81
CA ASP A 26 24.00 -3.87 -11.88
C ASP A 26 24.27 -3.12 -10.58
N GLU A 27 25.46 -3.29 -9.98
CA GLU A 27 25.85 -2.64 -8.73
C GLU A 27 25.85 -1.12 -8.84
N VAL A 28 26.24 -0.57 -9.99
CA VAL A 28 26.20 0.87 -10.25
C VAL A 28 24.76 1.34 -10.33
N LEU A 29 23.91 0.59 -11.03
CA LEU A 29 22.48 0.91 -11.16
C LEU A 29 21.78 0.82 -9.81
N TYR A 30 22.03 -0.22 -9.00
CA TYR A 30 21.49 -0.35 -7.65
C TYR A 30 21.94 0.81 -6.75
N ARG A 31 23.23 1.12 -6.71
CA ARG A 31 23.78 2.21 -5.91
C ARG A 31 23.14 3.55 -6.28
N LEU A 32 23.08 3.88 -7.57
CA LEU A 32 22.48 5.15 -8.02
C LEU A 32 20.98 5.22 -7.73
N ALA A 33 20.26 4.10 -7.81
CA ALA A 33 18.85 4.04 -7.45
C ALA A 33 18.64 4.23 -5.94
N GLU A 34 19.46 3.58 -5.11
CA GLU A 34 19.32 3.61 -3.64
C GLU A 34 19.79 4.93 -3.04
N GLU A 35 20.94 5.45 -3.46
CA GLU A 35 21.54 6.66 -2.84
C GLU A 35 21.03 7.96 -3.43
N ARG A 36 20.62 7.95 -4.71
CA ARG A 36 20.28 9.15 -5.45
C ARG A 36 18.88 9.16 -6.03
N GLY A 37 18.12 8.06 -5.89
CA GLY A 37 16.79 7.93 -6.47
C GLY A 37 16.77 7.91 -8.01
N LEU A 38 17.91 7.58 -8.64
CA LEU A 38 18.03 7.53 -10.10
C LEU A 38 17.65 6.14 -10.57
N ASN A 39 16.55 6.01 -11.30
CA ASN A 39 16.21 4.74 -11.89
C ASN A 39 17.15 4.39 -13.08
N PRO A 40 17.24 3.11 -13.47
CA PRO A 40 18.15 2.64 -14.50
C PRO A 40 18.00 3.36 -15.84
N GLU A 41 16.76 3.65 -16.24
CA GLU A 41 16.47 4.33 -17.51
C GLU A 41 16.94 5.79 -17.48
N MET A 42 16.87 6.45 -16.32
CA MET A 42 17.44 7.79 -16.13
C MET A 42 18.96 7.75 -16.25
N VAL A 43 19.60 6.75 -15.63
CA VAL A 43 21.06 6.59 -15.70
C VAL A 43 21.50 6.44 -17.16
N VAL A 44 20.82 5.57 -17.93
CA VAL A 44 21.10 5.39 -19.38
C VAL A 44 20.81 6.66 -20.18
N SER A 45 19.71 7.36 -19.89
CA SER A 45 19.38 8.63 -20.58
C SER A 45 20.43 9.72 -20.33
N ILE A 46 20.92 9.82 -19.10
CA ILE A 46 22.00 10.75 -18.75
C ILE A 46 23.33 10.31 -19.40
N ALA A 47 23.63 9.01 -19.37
CA ALA A 47 24.84 8.45 -19.98
C ALA A 47 24.88 8.77 -21.47
N ARG A 48 23.79 8.61 -22.23
CA ARG A 48 23.70 8.99 -23.63
C ARG A 48 24.04 10.46 -23.89
N LYS A 49 23.53 11.37 -23.06
CA LYS A 49 23.87 12.80 -23.12
C LYS A 49 25.34 13.08 -22.86
N LEU A 50 26.01 12.18 -22.14
CA LEU A 50 27.46 12.25 -21.85
C LEU A 50 28.34 11.53 -22.87
N GLY A 51 27.76 11.06 -23.99
CA GLY A 51 28.50 10.42 -25.10
C GLY A 51 28.55 8.88 -25.04
N TRP A 52 27.83 8.26 -24.12
CA TRP A 52 27.71 6.80 -23.97
C TRP A 52 26.49 6.26 -24.73
N GLU A 53 26.53 6.36 -26.10
CA GLU A 53 25.36 6.09 -26.94
C GLU A 53 24.84 4.65 -26.84
N ASN A 54 25.74 3.69 -26.67
CA ASN A 54 25.45 2.25 -26.67
C ASN A 54 25.21 1.66 -25.30
N LEU A 55 25.27 2.46 -24.23
CA LEU A 55 25.02 1.96 -22.88
C LEU A 55 23.57 1.61 -22.70
N SER A 56 23.30 0.43 -22.18
CA SER A 56 21.94 -0.08 -21.92
C SER A 56 21.82 -0.73 -20.54
N VAL A 57 20.60 -1.02 -20.14
CA VAL A 57 20.30 -1.87 -18.97
C VAL A 57 20.13 -3.30 -19.49
N ARG A 58 20.77 -4.26 -18.83
CA ARG A 58 20.63 -5.66 -19.24
C ARG A 58 19.17 -6.14 -19.16
N VAL A 59 18.84 -7.10 -20.00
CA VAL A 59 17.53 -7.77 -19.95
C VAL A 59 17.37 -8.47 -18.61
N GLY A 60 16.20 -8.31 -17.98
CA GLY A 60 15.89 -8.92 -16.69
C GLY A 60 16.23 -8.06 -15.45
N PHE A 61 17.05 -7.00 -15.58
CA PHE A 61 17.41 -6.14 -14.44
C PHE A 61 16.20 -5.57 -13.68
N ALA A 62 15.14 -5.19 -14.41
CA ALA A 62 13.91 -4.67 -13.77
C ALA A 62 13.23 -5.71 -12.88
N ALA A 63 13.25 -6.98 -13.27
CA ALA A 63 12.71 -8.08 -12.48
C ALA A 63 13.56 -8.32 -11.22
N ASP A 64 14.88 -8.29 -11.36
CA ASP A 64 15.81 -8.47 -10.23
C ASP A 64 15.70 -7.30 -9.24
N MET A 65 15.58 -6.07 -9.74
CA MET A 65 15.36 -4.90 -8.89
C MET A 65 14.00 -4.98 -8.14
N ALA A 66 12.95 -5.43 -8.81
CA ALA A 66 11.65 -5.65 -8.18
C ALA A 66 11.72 -6.73 -7.08
N ALA A 67 12.42 -7.84 -7.33
CA ALA A 67 12.63 -8.90 -6.35
C ALA A 67 13.46 -8.38 -5.15
N ARG A 68 14.56 -7.67 -5.38
CA ARG A 68 15.38 -7.06 -4.31
C ARG A 68 14.59 -6.05 -3.48
N ASN A 69 13.76 -5.21 -4.11
CA ASN A 69 12.89 -4.28 -3.41
C ASN A 69 11.82 -4.99 -2.58
N ALA A 70 11.24 -6.08 -3.10
CA ALA A 70 10.28 -6.91 -2.36
C ALA A 70 10.93 -7.57 -1.14
N GLU A 71 12.16 -8.08 -1.27
CA GLU A 71 12.93 -8.63 -0.13
C GLU A 71 13.27 -7.58 0.91
N ARG A 72 13.70 -6.38 0.49
CA ARG A 72 13.94 -5.25 1.40
C ARG A 72 12.67 -4.81 2.12
N THR A 73 11.55 -4.76 1.43
CA THR A 73 10.24 -4.45 2.04
C THR A 73 9.86 -5.52 3.06
N LYS A 74 10.06 -6.81 2.74
CA LYS A 74 9.86 -7.92 3.68
C LYS A 74 10.82 -7.85 4.87
N ALA A 75 12.10 -7.54 4.64
CA ALA A 75 13.10 -7.39 5.70
C ALA A 75 12.81 -6.16 6.58
N ALA A 76 12.41 -5.03 5.99
CA ALA A 76 11.99 -3.83 6.73
C ALA A 76 10.69 -4.07 7.52
N ALA A 77 9.79 -4.90 7.01
CA ALA A 77 8.60 -5.34 7.73
C ALA A 77 8.95 -6.28 8.90
N LYS A 78 9.95 -7.16 8.74
CA LYS A 78 10.49 -8.00 9.84
C LYS A 78 11.25 -7.20 10.89
N GLY A 79 11.95 -6.12 10.50
CA GLY A 79 12.70 -5.26 11.43
C GLY A 79 11.83 -4.24 12.16
N LYS A 80 10.63 -3.98 11.70
CA LYS A 80 9.56 -3.33 12.41
C LYS A 80 8.61 -4.43 12.88
N GLU A 81 8.94 -5.12 13.95
CA GLU A 81 7.91 -5.65 14.83
C GLU A 81 7.10 -4.43 15.29
N LYS A 82 6.11 -4.03 14.50
CA LYS A 82 4.97 -3.30 15.04
C LYS A 82 4.41 -4.26 16.07
N GLY A 83 4.61 -3.94 17.35
CA GLY A 83 4.00 -4.70 18.43
C GLY A 83 2.54 -4.90 18.05
N HIS A 84 2.05 -6.11 18.20
CA HIS A 84 0.66 -6.42 17.92
C HIS A 84 -0.22 -5.42 18.65
N ILE A 85 -1.08 -4.71 17.92
CA ILE A 85 -2.06 -3.80 18.53
C ILE A 85 -3.07 -4.63 19.31
N PHE A 86 -3.45 -5.78 18.74
CA PHE A 86 -4.40 -6.71 19.32
C PHE A 86 -3.69 -8.00 19.72
N GLN A 87 -3.77 -8.36 20.98
CA GLN A 87 -3.25 -9.64 21.49
C GLN A 87 -4.39 -10.65 21.50
N THR A 88 -4.48 -11.50 20.47
CA THR A 88 -5.51 -12.51 20.39
C THR A 88 -4.97 -13.84 19.87
N ASN A 89 -5.57 -14.93 20.35
CA ASN A 89 -5.33 -16.29 19.89
C ASN A 89 -6.51 -16.82 19.06
N PHE A 90 -7.26 -15.93 18.39
CA PHE A 90 -8.37 -16.35 17.54
C PHE A 90 -7.87 -16.96 16.23
N PRO A 91 -8.63 -17.91 15.68
CA PRO A 91 -8.37 -18.39 14.33
C PRO A 91 -8.57 -17.24 13.32
N PRO A 92 -7.98 -17.32 12.12
CA PRO A 92 -8.21 -16.35 11.07
C PRO A 92 -9.70 -16.19 10.78
N THR A 93 -10.18 -14.96 10.66
CA THR A 93 -11.57 -14.65 10.33
C THR A 93 -11.89 -15.09 8.90
N ARG A 94 -13.01 -15.78 8.69
CA ARG A 94 -13.46 -16.12 7.35
C ARG A 94 -13.90 -14.87 6.58
N GLN A 95 -13.32 -14.66 5.39
CA GLN A 95 -13.45 -13.44 4.60
C GLN A 95 -14.47 -13.65 3.48
N ASP A 96 -15.76 -13.50 3.79
CA ASP A 96 -16.85 -13.79 2.88
C ASP A 96 -17.01 -12.73 1.75
N TYR A 97 -16.41 -11.55 1.89
CA TYR A 97 -16.41 -10.48 0.88
C TYR A 97 -15.71 -10.84 -0.44
N TYR A 98 -14.95 -11.93 -0.49
CA TYR A 98 -14.38 -12.44 -1.74
C TYR A 98 -15.34 -13.34 -2.52
N SER A 99 -16.35 -13.90 -1.86
CA SER A 99 -17.30 -14.84 -2.49
C SER A 99 -18.38 -14.11 -3.27
N ASP A 100 -18.93 -13.03 -2.72
CA ASP A 100 -19.88 -12.15 -3.38
C ASP A 100 -19.63 -10.69 -2.95
N THR A 101 -19.14 -9.91 -3.90
CA THR A 101 -18.80 -8.51 -3.67
C THR A 101 -20.03 -7.59 -3.58
N SER A 102 -21.21 -8.06 -3.94
CA SER A 102 -22.46 -7.32 -3.92
C SER A 102 -23.28 -7.51 -2.64
N GLN A 103 -22.93 -8.52 -1.84
CA GLN A 103 -23.61 -8.79 -0.57
C GLN A 103 -23.29 -7.70 0.45
N THR A 104 -24.33 -7.15 1.09
CA THR A 104 -24.21 -6.03 2.02
C THR A 104 -24.61 -6.36 3.45
N GLU A 105 -25.32 -7.48 3.65
CA GLU A 105 -25.79 -7.95 4.95
C GLU A 105 -25.38 -9.41 5.15
N PHE A 106 -25.02 -9.76 6.39
CA PHE A 106 -24.60 -11.11 6.74
C PHE A 106 -24.91 -11.42 8.21
N SER A 107 -24.92 -12.71 8.55
CA SER A 107 -24.99 -13.20 9.93
C SER A 107 -23.64 -13.79 10.32
N ALA A 108 -23.21 -13.54 11.54
CA ALA A 108 -21.96 -14.03 12.09
C ALA A 108 -22.09 -14.27 13.59
N VAL A 109 -21.09 -14.92 14.18
CA VAL A 109 -20.99 -15.12 15.63
C VAL A 109 -19.90 -14.19 16.18
N VAL A 110 -20.25 -13.45 17.24
CA VAL A 110 -19.29 -12.64 17.99
C VAL A 110 -18.43 -13.57 18.86
N LEU A 111 -17.14 -13.62 18.58
CA LEU A 111 -16.16 -14.42 19.29
C LEU A 111 -15.52 -13.68 20.46
N ASP A 112 -15.42 -12.35 20.35
CA ASP A 112 -14.84 -11.49 21.39
C ASP A 112 -15.30 -10.03 21.19
N CYS A 113 -15.48 -9.32 22.28
CA CYS A 113 -15.74 -7.88 22.29
C CYS A 113 -15.07 -7.26 23.52
N LYS A 114 -14.09 -6.37 23.30
CA LYS A 114 -13.37 -5.73 24.40
C LYS A 114 -13.18 -4.24 24.19
N PRO A 115 -13.11 -3.46 25.29
CA PRO A 115 -12.76 -2.07 25.20
C PRO A 115 -11.33 -1.88 24.70
N LEU A 116 -11.12 -0.88 23.85
CA LEU A 116 -9.80 -0.45 23.40
C LEU A 116 -9.07 0.25 24.54
N THR A 117 -7.83 -0.14 24.76
CA THR A 117 -6.92 0.61 25.63
C THR A 117 -6.45 1.88 24.96
N LYS A 118 -6.02 2.88 25.74
CA LYS A 118 -5.45 4.12 25.18
C LYS A 118 -4.27 3.84 24.26
N ALA A 119 -3.38 2.92 24.64
CA ALA A 119 -2.22 2.55 23.82
C ALA A 119 -2.64 1.95 22.46
N GLN A 120 -3.69 1.13 22.42
CA GLN A 120 -4.24 0.59 21.18
C GLN A 120 -4.82 1.70 20.31
N THR A 121 -5.65 2.58 20.89
CA THR A 121 -6.25 3.70 20.15
C THR A 121 -5.19 4.63 19.56
N ASP A 122 -4.14 4.98 20.32
CA ASP A 122 -3.04 5.82 19.85
C ASP A 122 -2.23 5.15 18.72
N SER A 123 -2.19 3.81 18.69
CA SER A 123 -1.46 3.02 17.68
C SER A 123 -2.26 2.79 16.39
N LEU A 124 -3.57 2.96 16.40
CA LEU A 124 -4.44 2.65 15.27
C LEU A 124 -4.23 3.57 14.04
N ASN A 125 -3.66 4.77 14.23
CA ASN A 125 -3.49 5.76 13.15
C ASN A 125 -4.77 5.91 12.31
N LEU A 126 -5.88 6.20 12.96
CA LEU A 126 -7.20 6.29 12.32
C LEU A 126 -7.21 7.36 11.23
N SER A 127 -7.94 7.08 10.15
CA SER A 127 -8.17 8.06 9.09
C SER A 127 -8.98 9.25 9.62
N SER A 128 -8.75 10.44 9.04
CA SER A 128 -9.57 11.64 9.31
C SER A 128 -11.04 11.49 8.89
N GLU A 129 -11.40 10.42 8.18
CA GLU A 129 -12.78 10.08 7.85
C GLU A 129 -13.52 9.37 8.99
N VAL A 130 -12.81 8.91 10.01
CA VAL A 130 -13.39 8.37 11.23
C VAL A 130 -13.80 9.54 12.13
N VAL A 131 -15.08 9.86 12.11
CA VAL A 131 -15.63 11.03 12.85
C VAL A 131 -15.69 10.77 14.35
N GLU A 132 -16.08 9.55 14.73
CA GLU A 132 -16.19 9.12 16.12
C GLU A 132 -15.07 8.14 16.46
N PRO A 133 -14.26 8.38 17.49
CA PRO A 133 -13.22 7.44 17.86
C PRO A 133 -13.85 6.12 18.34
N PRO A 134 -13.27 4.96 17.94
CA PRO A 134 -13.73 3.68 18.42
C PRO A 134 -13.47 3.53 19.92
N THR A 135 -14.36 2.85 20.60
CA THR A 135 -14.24 2.52 22.04
C THR A 135 -13.98 1.03 22.28
N HIS A 136 -14.39 0.18 21.35
CA HIS A 136 -14.28 -1.27 21.44
C HIS A 136 -13.75 -1.86 20.13
N TYR A 137 -13.25 -3.08 20.20
CA TYR A 137 -13.08 -3.95 19.03
C TYR A 137 -13.99 -5.19 19.19
N VAL A 138 -14.43 -5.71 18.06
CA VAL A 138 -15.23 -6.92 17.94
C VAL A 138 -14.56 -7.88 16.99
N VAL A 139 -14.43 -9.15 17.37
CA VAL A 139 -13.96 -10.24 16.54
C VAL A 139 -15.12 -11.15 16.19
N LEU A 140 -15.26 -11.45 14.90
CA LEU A 140 -16.30 -12.35 14.36
C LEU A 140 -15.66 -13.62 13.79
N ASP A 141 -16.46 -14.70 13.72
CA ASP A 141 -16.06 -15.93 13.02
C ASP A 141 -15.93 -15.71 11.50
N SER A 142 -16.78 -14.84 10.95
CA SER A 142 -16.81 -14.48 9.53
C SER A 142 -17.27 -13.04 9.32
N THR A 143 -16.93 -12.45 8.17
CA THR A 143 -17.32 -11.07 7.90
C THR A 143 -17.36 -10.72 6.41
N LEU A 144 -18.25 -9.77 6.07
CA LEU A 144 -18.24 -9.04 4.81
C LEU A 144 -17.46 -7.72 4.88
N PHE A 145 -17.06 -7.25 6.07
CA PHE A 145 -16.28 -6.01 6.21
C PHE A 145 -14.87 -6.20 5.66
N TYR A 146 -14.50 -5.39 4.66
CA TYR A 146 -13.15 -5.35 4.09
C TYR A 146 -12.23 -4.56 5.03
N PRO A 147 -11.14 -5.15 5.53
CA PRO A 147 -10.21 -4.45 6.40
C PRO A 147 -9.31 -3.49 5.61
N GLU A 148 -8.76 -2.48 6.26
CA GLU A 148 -7.78 -1.59 5.63
C GLU A 148 -6.63 -2.39 5.01
N GLY A 149 -6.41 -2.18 3.71
CA GLY A 149 -5.36 -2.88 2.98
C GLY A 149 -5.07 -2.27 1.62
N GLY A 150 -3.82 -2.41 1.14
CA GLY A 150 -3.43 -1.87 -0.15
C GLY A 150 -3.62 -0.37 -0.32
N GLY A 151 -3.67 0.40 0.79
CA GLY A 151 -3.97 1.83 0.82
C GLY A 151 -5.46 2.17 0.67
N GLN A 152 -6.35 1.17 0.65
CA GLN A 152 -7.80 1.36 0.77
C GLN A 152 -8.17 1.37 2.25
N LEU A 153 -8.97 2.35 2.68
CA LEU A 153 -9.49 2.40 4.04
C LEU A 153 -10.43 1.23 4.32
N GLY A 154 -10.51 0.85 5.59
CA GLY A 154 -11.43 -0.16 6.06
C GLY A 154 -12.89 0.24 5.90
N ASP A 155 -13.74 -0.77 5.78
CA ASP A 155 -15.18 -0.58 5.73
C ASP A 155 -15.74 -0.04 7.02
N GLN A 156 -16.88 0.63 6.86
CA GLN A 156 -17.76 1.07 7.92
C GLN A 156 -19.14 0.44 7.74
N GLY A 157 -19.96 0.49 8.80
CA GLY A 157 -21.30 -0.05 8.77
C GLY A 157 -21.86 -0.26 10.17
N SER A 158 -22.57 -1.39 10.40
CA SER A 158 -23.12 -1.73 11.71
C SER A 158 -23.05 -3.23 12.02
N LEU A 159 -22.98 -3.54 13.30
CA LEU A 159 -23.18 -4.86 13.89
C LEU A 159 -24.40 -4.75 14.81
N GLY A 160 -25.55 -5.29 14.38
CA GLY A 160 -26.83 -4.99 14.98
C GLY A 160 -27.08 -3.47 14.93
N THR A 161 -27.24 -2.87 16.10
CA THR A 161 -27.45 -1.41 16.29
C THR A 161 -26.15 -0.63 16.51
N VAL A 162 -25.02 -1.33 16.71
CA VAL A 162 -23.73 -0.73 17.05
C VAL A 162 -22.98 -0.36 15.77
N ARG A 163 -22.44 0.86 15.69
CA ARG A 163 -21.70 1.35 14.52
C ARG A 163 -20.30 0.77 14.48
N VAL A 164 -19.90 0.23 13.32
CA VAL A 164 -18.52 -0.08 12.96
C VAL A 164 -17.93 1.15 12.30
N VAL A 165 -16.91 1.75 12.89
CA VAL A 165 -16.29 3.00 12.46
C VAL A 165 -15.03 2.77 11.61
N ASP A 166 -14.42 1.60 11.73
CA ASP A 166 -13.27 1.17 10.91
C ASP A 166 -13.09 -0.35 11.02
N THR A 167 -12.36 -0.95 10.08
CA THR A 167 -12.08 -2.38 10.06
C THR A 167 -10.59 -2.62 9.79
N ARG A 168 -9.95 -3.41 10.65
CA ARG A 168 -8.51 -3.70 10.62
C ARG A 168 -8.26 -5.21 10.54
N ILE A 169 -7.09 -5.58 10.03
CA ILE A 169 -6.64 -6.98 10.03
C ILE A 169 -5.26 -7.09 10.67
N GLU A 170 -5.11 -8.07 11.55
CA GLU A 170 -3.83 -8.42 12.16
C GLU A 170 -3.73 -9.93 12.32
N SER A 171 -2.64 -10.53 11.82
CA SER A 171 -2.41 -11.99 11.86
C SER A 171 -3.56 -12.84 11.31
N GLY A 172 -4.30 -12.32 10.31
CA GLY A 172 -5.45 -13.00 9.70
C GLY A 172 -6.77 -12.83 10.46
N VAL A 173 -6.77 -12.20 11.63
CA VAL A 173 -7.98 -11.88 12.41
C VAL A 173 -8.47 -10.48 12.04
N ILE A 174 -9.76 -10.34 11.75
CA ILE A 174 -10.37 -9.06 11.43
C ILE A 174 -11.03 -8.46 12.67
N TYR A 175 -10.62 -7.23 12.97
CA TYR A 175 -11.07 -6.42 14.10
C TYR A 175 -12.02 -5.34 13.60
N HIS A 176 -13.27 -5.41 14.01
CA HIS A 176 -14.29 -4.40 13.74
C HIS A 176 -14.24 -3.36 14.87
N LEU A 177 -13.80 -2.15 14.56
CA LEU A 177 -13.71 -1.07 15.54
C LEU A 177 -15.08 -0.41 15.70
N THR A 178 -15.63 -0.44 16.91
CA THR A 178 -17.00 -0.01 17.19
C THR A 178 -17.04 1.14 18.18
N ASN A 179 -18.10 1.92 18.12
CA ASN A 179 -18.35 3.03 19.06
C ASN A 179 -18.99 2.58 20.39
N SER A 180 -19.38 1.30 20.52
CA SER A 180 -19.95 0.71 21.71
C SER A 180 -19.68 -0.79 21.76
N SER A 181 -19.95 -1.42 22.89
CA SER A 181 -19.86 -2.88 23.05
C SER A 181 -20.98 -3.60 22.31
N VAL A 182 -20.67 -4.84 21.93
CA VAL A 182 -21.59 -5.80 21.33
C VAL A 182 -21.65 -7.02 22.23
N GLU A 183 -22.82 -7.62 22.38
CA GLU A 183 -22.99 -8.86 23.14
C GLU A 183 -22.43 -10.06 22.35
N GLU A 184 -21.92 -11.07 23.07
CA GLU A 184 -21.48 -12.34 22.47
C GLU A 184 -22.70 -13.11 21.90
N GLY A 185 -22.48 -13.86 20.83
CA GLY A 185 -23.50 -14.67 20.18
C GLY A 185 -23.80 -14.24 18.75
N ASP A 186 -24.95 -14.64 18.23
CA ASP A 186 -25.36 -14.37 16.87
C ASP A 186 -25.62 -12.87 16.64
N ILE A 187 -25.08 -12.35 15.55
CA ILE A 187 -25.24 -10.95 15.18
C ILE A 187 -25.43 -10.80 13.68
N THR A 188 -26.19 -9.79 13.29
CA THR A 188 -26.31 -9.36 11.89
C THR A 188 -25.39 -8.18 11.64
N GLY A 189 -24.53 -8.30 10.63
CA GLY A 189 -23.68 -7.22 10.14
C GLY A 189 -24.24 -6.61 8.86
N LYS A 190 -24.06 -5.30 8.71
CA LYS A 190 -24.42 -4.54 7.51
C LYS A 190 -23.31 -3.57 7.17
N ILE A 191 -22.78 -3.66 5.96
CA ILE A 191 -21.76 -2.73 5.47
C ILE A 191 -22.39 -1.46 4.91
N ASP A 192 -21.71 -0.33 5.04
CA ASP A 192 -22.01 0.91 4.30
C ASP A 192 -21.62 0.69 2.83
N TRP A 193 -22.61 0.32 2.03
CA TRP A 193 -22.39 -0.03 0.63
C TRP A 193 -21.98 1.16 -0.23
N GLU A 194 -22.52 2.34 0.03
CA GLU A 194 -22.14 3.54 -0.74
C GLU A 194 -20.67 3.86 -0.54
N ARG A 195 -20.20 3.80 0.71
CA ARG A 195 -18.80 3.96 1.05
C ARG A 195 -17.93 2.85 0.42
N ARG A 196 -18.32 1.58 0.55
CA ARG A 196 -17.59 0.45 -0.02
C ARG A 196 -17.41 0.62 -1.53
N ARG A 197 -18.49 0.92 -2.25
CA ARG A 197 -18.48 1.13 -3.68
C ARG A 197 -17.54 2.27 -4.06
N GLN A 198 -17.62 3.39 -3.37
CA GLN A 198 -16.73 4.53 -3.61
C GLN A 198 -15.24 4.15 -3.41
N LEU A 199 -14.93 3.38 -2.37
CA LEU A 199 -13.56 2.91 -2.12
C LEU A 199 -13.08 1.95 -3.23
N MET A 200 -13.93 1.05 -3.71
CA MET A 200 -13.64 0.14 -4.82
C MET A 200 -13.42 0.90 -6.13
N ASP A 201 -14.25 1.90 -6.43
CA ASP A 201 -14.11 2.75 -7.62
C ASP A 201 -12.80 3.54 -7.57
N HIS A 202 -12.47 4.11 -6.42
CA HIS A 202 -11.18 4.79 -6.20
C HIS A 202 -10.00 3.84 -6.33
N HIS A 203 -10.11 2.60 -5.83
CA HIS A 203 -9.05 1.59 -5.95
C HIS A 203 -8.80 1.25 -7.42
N THR A 204 -9.84 1.01 -8.18
CA THR A 204 -9.77 0.73 -9.62
C THR A 204 -9.20 1.93 -10.38
N ALA A 205 -9.67 3.14 -10.08
CA ALA A 205 -9.17 4.38 -10.70
C ALA A 205 -7.66 4.58 -10.48
N VAL A 206 -7.15 4.29 -9.28
CA VAL A 206 -5.72 4.37 -8.97
C VAL A 206 -4.92 3.40 -9.86
N HIS A 207 -5.39 2.18 -10.08
CA HIS A 207 -4.74 1.24 -10.98
C HIS A 207 -4.76 1.70 -12.45
N ILE A 208 -5.90 2.23 -12.92
CA ILE A 208 -6.03 2.76 -14.28
C ILE A 208 -5.07 3.94 -14.48
N VAL A 209 -5.06 4.90 -13.55
CA VAL A 209 -4.17 6.08 -13.63
C VAL A 209 -2.71 5.66 -13.60
N GLY A 210 -2.33 4.72 -12.72
CA GLY A 210 -0.97 4.19 -12.63
C GLY A 210 -0.53 3.50 -13.93
N GLY A 211 -1.39 2.66 -14.50
CA GLY A 211 -1.15 1.97 -15.77
C GLY A 211 -1.05 2.95 -16.94
N SER A 212 -1.95 3.92 -17.03
CA SER A 212 -1.94 4.97 -18.06
C SER A 212 -0.68 5.85 -17.95
N ALA A 213 -0.32 6.26 -16.74
CA ALA A 213 0.89 7.02 -16.51
C ALA A 213 2.14 6.26 -16.96
N ARG A 214 2.22 4.96 -16.68
CA ARG A 214 3.32 4.10 -17.14
C ARG A 214 3.35 3.97 -18.66
N ALA A 215 2.19 3.84 -19.30
CA ALA A 215 2.09 3.74 -20.77
C ALA A 215 2.52 5.04 -21.46
N ILE A 216 2.17 6.20 -20.90
CA ILE A 216 2.42 7.52 -21.51
C ILE A 216 3.81 8.05 -21.17
N LEU A 217 4.22 7.96 -19.89
CA LEU A 217 5.44 8.57 -19.37
C LEU A 217 6.66 7.63 -19.42
N GLY A 218 6.40 6.33 -19.57
CA GLY A 218 7.45 5.32 -19.76
C GLY A 218 7.59 4.32 -18.60
N PRO A 219 8.44 3.28 -18.80
CA PRO A 219 8.55 2.13 -17.89
C PRO A 219 9.14 2.47 -16.51
N HIS A 220 9.72 3.66 -16.34
CA HIS A 220 10.24 4.14 -15.06
C HIS A 220 9.15 4.55 -14.07
N ILE A 221 7.90 4.63 -14.52
CA ILE A 221 6.76 4.97 -13.66
C ILE A 221 6.36 3.75 -12.83
N TRP A 222 6.44 3.93 -11.51
CA TRP A 222 5.96 2.97 -10.50
C TRP A 222 5.11 3.69 -9.46
N GLN A 223 4.21 2.94 -8.85
CA GLN A 223 3.48 3.42 -7.70
C GLN A 223 4.39 3.43 -6.47
N ALA A 224 4.71 4.62 -5.96
CA ALA A 224 5.48 4.80 -4.73
C ALA A 224 4.59 4.74 -3.48
N GLY A 225 3.31 5.09 -3.64
CA GLY A 225 2.31 5.05 -2.58
C GLY A 225 0.92 5.29 -3.13
N SER A 226 -0.08 4.99 -2.32
CA SER A 226 -1.48 5.34 -2.63
C SER A 226 -2.33 5.43 -1.37
N ASN A 227 -3.40 6.20 -1.46
CA ASN A 227 -4.46 6.25 -0.46
C ASN A 227 -5.80 6.29 -1.17
N LYS A 228 -6.79 5.49 -0.73
CA LYS A 228 -8.14 5.42 -1.27
C LYS A 228 -9.11 5.62 -0.13
N GLY A 229 -9.59 6.84 0.01
CA GLY A 229 -10.64 7.23 0.97
C GLY A 229 -12.01 7.33 0.30
N GLY A 230 -13.02 7.65 1.08
CA GLY A 230 -14.38 7.86 0.57
C GLY A 230 -14.55 9.16 -0.22
N ARG A 231 -13.67 10.14 -0.03
CA ARG A 231 -13.79 11.46 -0.70
C ARG A 231 -12.83 11.64 -1.87
N TYR A 232 -11.66 11.04 -1.81
CA TYR A 232 -10.62 11.15 -2.84
C TYR A 232 -9.70 9.94 -2.82
N ALA A 233 -9.02 9.73 -3.93
CA ALA A 233 -7.90 8.83 -4.01
C ALA A 233 -6.62 9.59 -4.37
N ARG A 234 -5.49 9.11 -3.86
CA ARG A 234 -4.15 9.61 -4.17
C ARG A 234 -3.30 8.46 -4.70
N ILE A 235 -2.52 8.73 -5.73
CA ILE A 235 -1.44 7.88 -6.18
C ILE A 235 -0.15 8.70 -6.23
N ASP A 236 0.90 8.17 -5.65
CA ASP A 236 2.24 8.73 -5.71
C ASP A 236 3.02 7.95 -6.77
N LEU A 237 3.47 8.62 -7.81
CA LEU A 237 4.21 8.02 -8.91
C LEU A 237 5.66 8.43 -8.88
N THR A 238 6.55 7.48 -9.19
CA THR A 238 7.97 7.80 -9.41
C THR A 238 8.10 8.55 -10.72
N HIS A 239 8.56 9.81 -10.67
CA HIS A 239 8.90 10.58 -11.86
C HIS A 239 9.95 11.62 -11.53
N TYR A 240 10.86 11.87 -12.45
CA TYR A 240 12.03 12.70 -12.22
C TYR A 240 11.79 14.20 -12.50
N SER A 241 10.68 14.54 -13.11
CA SER A 241 10.34 15.92 -13.42
C SER A 241 8.87 16.21 -13.10
N ARG A 242 8.57 17.50 -12.96
CA ARG A 242 7.18 17.93 -12.80
C ARG A 242 6.42 17.70 -14.12
N LEU A 243 5.22 17.14 -14.00
CA LEU A 243 4.33 17.00 -15.16
C LEU A 243 3.91 18.41 -15.64
N SER A 244 4.08 18.67 -16.94
CA SER A 244 3.55 19.87 -17.59
C SER A 244 2.10 19.63 -17.99
N ARG A 245 1.36 20.72 -18.12
CA ARG A 245 0.02 20.70 -18.73
C ARG A 245 0.13 20.52 -20.23
#